data_05a208c2b7f471837666585d197dc4fe
#
_entry.id   05a208c2b7f471837666585d197dc4fe
#
_cell.length_a   1.000
_cell.length_b   1.000
_cell.length_c   1.000
_cell.angle_alpha   90.00
_cell.angle_beta   90.00
_cell.angle_gamma   90.00
#
_symmetry.space_group_name_H-M   'P 1'
#
loop_
_entity.id
_entity.type
_entity.pdbx_description
1 polymer ?
#
loop_
_entity_poly.entity_id
_entity_poly.type
_entity_poly.pdbx_seq_one_letter_code
_entity_poly.pdbx_strand_id
1 'polypeptide(L)'
;DRVAQATSYTPSVAYPNNGFALALRTVAGAIVKGIGSKVFWVSTGGFDTHSNQGNAGGGGYATLMGTYSDGMIAFYNDLRNQGLLDSTLVLVFSEFGRRISENGSQGTDHGAAGIMMALGGLVRGGLYGTAARLRNDPANPALENSAGDVRHETDFRAVYARVLDDWLGADSAAILGADFRAGAPAIL
;
A
#
# COMPACT_ATOMS: atom_id res chain seq x y z
N ASP A 1 -20.20 16.95 16.47
CA ASP A 1 -18.83 16.71 16.07
C ASP A 1 -18.80 15.69 14.92
N ARG A 2 -18.21 16.07 13.76
CA ARG A 2 -18.14 15.22 12.56
C ARG A 2 -17.34 13.95 12.77
N VAL A 3 -16.32 14.00 13.63
CA VAL A 3 -15.49 12.83 13.98
C VAL A 3 -16.33 11.79 14.76
N ALA A 4 -17.14 12.25 15.73
CA ALA A 4 -18.05 11.37 16.45
C ALA A 4 -19.08 10.69 15.53
N GLN A 5 -19.52 11.39 14.48
CA GLN A 5 -20.43 10.81 13.47
C GLN A 5 -19.73 9.70 12.65
N ALA A 6 -18.45 9.88 12.31
CA ALA A 6 -17.67 8.85 11.61
C ALA A 6 -17.52 7.59 12.46
N THR A 7 -17.28 7.72 13.76
CA THR A 7 -17.14 6.57 14.68
C THR A 7 -18.45 5.85 14.98
N SER A 8 -19.59 6.52 14.83
CA SER A 8 -20.93 5.92 15.01
C SER A 8 -21.46 5.23 13.75
N TYR A 9 -20.65 5.14 12.70
CA TYR A 9 -21.03 4.49 11.46
C TYR A 9 -21.28 3.00 11.63
N THR A 10 -22.39 2.52 11.07
CA THR A 10 -22.67 1.08 10.98
C THR A 10 -22.27 0.59 9.59
N PRO A 11 -21.22 -0.22 9.48
CA PRO A 11 -20.74 -0.69 8.20
C PRO A 11 -21.68 -1.72 7.57
N SER A 12 -21.63 -1.84 6.23
CA SER A 12 -22.43 -2.83 5.49
C SER A 12 -21.85 -4.26 5.56
N VAL A 13 -20.64 -4.40 6.08
CA VAL A 13 -19.94 -5.69 6.28
C VAL A 13 -19.27 -5.71 7.65
N ALA A 14 -18.99 -6.92 8.15
CA ALA A 14 -18.21 -7.06 9.39
C ALA A 14 -16.72 -6.74 9.14
N TYR A 15 -16.13 -5.94 10.02
CA TYR A 15 -14.68 -5.72 10.06
C TYR A 15 -14.04 -6.62 11.11
N PRO A 16 -12.84 -7.15 10.84
CA PRO A 16 -12.07 -7.86 11.87
C PRO A 16 -11.85 -7.00 13.12
N ASN A 17 -11.85 -7.64 14.28
CA ASN A 17 -11.62 -6.95 15.55
C ASN A 17 -10.13 -6.78 15.84
N ASN A 18 -9.46 -5.92 15.06
CA ASN A 18 -8.07 -5.50 15.27
C ASN A 18 -7.92 -4.02 14.95
N GLY A 19 -6.83 -3.41 15.42
CA GLY A 19 -6.62 -1.96 15.31
C GLY A 19 -6.62 -1.45 13.88
N PHE A 20 -6.01 -2.19 12.95
CA PHE A 20 -5.96 -1.80 11.53
C PHE A 20 -7.35 -1.78 10.89
N ALA A 21 -8.10 -2.87 11.01
CA ALA A 21 -9.43 -2.98 10.43
C ALA A 21 -10.42 -1.97 11.06
N LEU A 22 -10.31 -1.71 12.36
CA LEU A 22 -11.14 -0.70 13.03
C LEU A 22 -10.79 0.72 12.58
N ALA A 23 -9.52 1.01 12.30
CA ALA A 23 -9.12 2.29 11.71
C ALA A 23 -9.72 2.46 10.30
N LEU A 24 -9.63 1.42 9.46
CA LEU A 24 -10.27 1.42 8.13
C LEU A 24 -11.79 1.61 8.22
N ARG A 25 -12.46 0.97 9.18
CA ARG A 25 -13.90 1.20 9.43
C ARG A 25 -14.20 2.65 9.77
N THR A 26 -13.35 3.28 10.57
CA THR A 26 -13.50 4.71 10.91
C THR A 26 -13.35 5.59 9.67
N VAL A 27 -12.38 5.27 8.79
CA VAL A 27 -12.22 5.97 7.51
C VAL A 27 -13.45 5.76 6.61
N ALA A 28 -13.97 4.54 6.50
CA ALA A 28 -15.20 4.28 5.76
C ALA A 28 -16.38 5.12 6.29
N GLY A 29 -16.53 5.17 7.60
CA GLY A 29 -17.54 6.03 8.25
C GLY A 29 -17.35 7.51 7.91
N ALA A 30 -16.11 7.99 7.90
CA ALA A 30 -15.79 9.37 7.53
C ALA A 30 -16.16 9.70 6.07
N ILE A 31 -15.87 8.77 5.16
CA ILE A 31 -16.21 8.88 3.73
C ILE A 31 -17.75 8.88 3.56
N VAL A 32 -18.43 7.89 4.12
CA VAL A 32 -19.90 7.75 4.02
C VAL A 32 -20.64 8.95 4.61
N LYS A 33 -20.15 9.51 5.72
CA LYS A 33 -20.72 10.69 6.36
C LYS A 33 -20.30 12.02 5.73
N GLY A 34 -19.42 11.98 4.72
CA GLY A 34 -19.01 13.18 4.00
C GLY A 34 -18.39 14.24 4.89
N ILE A 35 -17.44 13.87 5.76
CA ILE A 35 -16.83 14.81 6.73
C ILE A 35 -15.98 15.90 6.08
N GLY A 36 -15.70 15.79 4.77
CA GLY A 36 -14.98 16.78 3.97
C GLY A 36 -13.48 16.56 3.86
N SER A 37 -12.89 15.59 4.57
CA SER A 37 -11.48 15.21 4.38
C SER A 37 -11.30 14.52 3.04
N LYS A 38 -10.25 14.91 2.29
CA LYS A 38 -9.90 14.28 1.01
C LYS A 38 -8.80 13.24 1.15
N VAL A 39 -8.01 13.31 2.23
CA VAL A 39 -6.88 12.41 2.47
C VAL A 39 -7.02 11.81 3.86
N PHE A 40 -6.84 10.51 3.97
CA PHE A 40 -6.81 9.75 5.20
C PHE A 40 -5.52 8.95 5.27
N TRP A 41 -5.02 8.76 6.47
CA TRP A 41 -3.83 7.96 6.73
C TRP A 41 -4.16 6.84 7.71
N VAL A 42 -3.85 5.61 7.33
CA VAL A 42 -3.95 4.44 8.20
C VAL A 42 -2.64 3.65 8.09
N SER A 43 -2.12 3.19 9.21
CA SER A 43 -0.91 2.38 9.24
C SER A 43 -1.13 1.07 9.98
N THR A 44 -0.38 0.05 9.58
CA THR A 44 -0.25 -1.21 10.31
C THR A 44 1.23 -1.56 10.34
N GLY A 45 1.71 -2.06 11.47
CA GLY A 45 3.13 -2.32 11.72
C GLY A 45 3.46 -3.80 11.85
N GLY A 46 4.68 -4.06 12.29
CA GLY A 46 5.19 -5.41 12.52
C GLY A 46 5.91 -6.02 11.32
N PHE A 47 5.95 -5.33 10.18
CA PHE A 47 6.58 -5.83 8.95
C PHE A 47 8.12 -5.70 8.94
N ASP A 48 8.71 -5.09 9.94
CA ASP A 48 10.17 -5.01 10.09
C ASP A 48 10.75 -6.31 10.67
N THR A 49 10.68 -7.37 9.90
CA THR A 49 10.94 -8.75 10.31
C THR A 49 12.39 -9.15 10.04
N HIS A 50 13.32 -8.60 10.82
CA HIS A 50 14.75 -8.97 10.75
C HIS A 50 15.06 -10.35 11.34
N SER A 51 14.12 -10.95 12.09
CA SER A 51 14.29 -12.26 12.69
C SER A 51 12.96 -13.02 12.71
N ASN A 52 13.03 -14.35 12.65
CA ASN A 52 11.86 -15.24 12.77
C ASN A 52 10.67 -14.80 11.91
N GLN A 53 10.93 -14.37 10.68
CA GLN A 53 9.91 -13.85 9.76
C GLN A 53 8.83 -14.90 9.44
N GLY A 54 9.22 -16.20 9.51
CA GLY A 54 8.36 -17.30 9.11
C GLY A 54 8.41 -17.55 7.60
N ASN A 55 7.75 -18.59 7.17
CA ASN A 55 7.68 -19.00 5.77
C ASN A 55 6.26 -18.84 5.20
N ALA A 56 6.09 -19.13 3.92
CA ALA A 56 4.81 -19.02 3.23
C ALA A 56 3.69 -19.90 3.84
N GLY A 57 4.02 -20.91 4.63
CA GLY A 57 3.07 -21.80 5.30
C GLY A 57 2.65 -21.34 6.69
N GLY A 58 3.20 -20.25 7.20
CA GLY A 58 2.87 -19.71 8.52
C GLY A 58 3.96 -18.81 9.10
N GLY A 59 3.73 -18.33 10.32
CA GLY A 59 4.64 -17.45 11.04
C GLY A 59 4.15 -16.01 11.12
N GLY A 60 4.98 -15.15 11.69
CA GLY A 60 4.61 -13.77 11.98
C GLY A 60 4.22 -12.97 10.74
N TYR A 61 4.98 -13.09 9.65
CA TYR A 61 4.71 -12.37 8.41
C TYR A 61 3.38 -12.79 7.75
N ALA A 62 3.08 -14.09 7.73
CA ALA A 62 1.81 -14.59 7.19
C ALA A 62 0.61 -14.06 7.99
N THR A 63 0.73 -13.98 9.31
CA THR A 63 -0.28 -13.40 10.20
C THR A 63 -0.49 -11.90 9.91
N LEU A 64 0.59 -11.15 9.71
CA LEU A 64 0.53 -9.71 9.36
C LEU A 64 -0.16 -9.51 8.01
N MET A 65 0.17 -10.31 7.00
CA MET A 65 -0.48 -10.27 5.69
C MET A 65 -1.96 -10.65 5.77
N GLY A 66 -2.33 -11.62 6.61
CA GLY A 66 -3.73 -11.96 6.88
C GLY A 66 -4.48 -10.79 7.49
N THR A 67 -3.94 -10.18 8.53
CA THR A 67 -4.52 -8.98 9.17
C THR A 67 -4.74 -7.84 8.17
N TYR A 68 -3.74 -7.58 7.34
CA TYR A 68 -3.81 -6.57 6.28
C TYR A 68 -4.91 -6.95 5.26
N SER A 69 -4.87 -8.15 4.71
CA SER A 69 -5.81 -8.62 3.68
C SER A 69 -7.25 -8.58 4.16
N ASP A 70 -7.53 -9.09 5.34
CA ASP A 70 -8.89 -9.16 5.89
C ASP A 70 -9.46 -7.76 6.15
N GLY A 71 -8.65 -6.85 6.67
CA GLY A 71 -9.03 -5.45 6.85
C GLY A 71 -9.32 -4.74 5.53
N MET A 72 -8.45 -4.94 4.52
CA MET A 72 -8.61 -4.33 3.20
C MET A 72 -9.83 -4.87 2.44
N ILE A 73 -10.10 -6.17 2.53
CA ILE A 73 -11.29 -6.79 1.91
C ILE A 73 -12.57 -6.24 2.55
N ALA A 74 -12.60 -6.10 3.87
CA ALA A 74 -13.75 -5.51 4.55
C ALA A 74 -13.98 -4.06 4.09
N PHE A 75 -12.93 -3.24 4.06
CA PHE A 75 -12.99 -1.85 3.61
C PHE A 75 -13.46 -1.72 2.15
N TYR A 76 -12.87 -2.51 1.26
CA TYR A 76 -13.25 -2.54 -0.15
C TYR A 76 -14.73 -2.89 -0.34
N ASN A 77 -15.19 -3.96 0.29
CA ASN A 77 -16.57 -4.42 0.17
C ASN A 77 -17.56 -3.42 0.77
N ASP A 78 -17.21 -2.80 1.89
CA ASP A 78 -18.04 -1.79 2.52
C ASP A 78 -18.25 -0.58 1.59
N LEU A 79 -17.18 0.01 1.07
CA LEU A 79 -17.26 1.13 0.13
C LEU A 79 -17.97 0.76 -1.18
N ARG A 80 -17.75 -0.45 -1.69
CA ARG A 80 -18.46 -0.94 -2.87
C ARG A 80 -19.96 -1.03 -2.63
N ASN A 81 -20.39 -1.58 -1.49
CA ASN A 81 -21.79 -1.69 -1.12
C ASN A 81 -22.47 -0.32 -0.91
N GLN A 82 -21.68 0.70 -0.53
CA GLN A 82 -22.13 2.09 -0.39
C GLN A 82 -22.09 2.87 -1.71
N GLY A 83 -21.59 2.28 -2.81
CA GLY A 83 -21.45 2.97 -4.09
C GLY A 83 -20.35 4.06 -4.09
N LEU A 84 -19.37 3.97 -3.18
CA LEU A 84 -18.35 4.99 -2.97
C LEU A 84 -16.95 4.55 -3.45
N LEU A 85 -16.84 3.35 -4.03
CA LEU A 85 -15.55 2.81 -4.46
C LEU A 85 -14.93 3.65 -5.58
N ASP A 86 -15.74 4.14 -6.53
CA ASP A 86 -15.27 4.95 -7.67
C ASP A 86 -14.76 6.34 -7.25
N SER A 87 -15.18 6.81 -6.09
CA SER A 87 -14.70 8.08 -5.50
C SER A 87 -13.60 7.87 -4.46
N THR A 88 -13.08 6.65 -4.32
CA THR A 88 -12.05 6.30 -3.35
C THR A 88 -10.85 5.69 -4.05
N LEU A 89 -9.67 6.26 -3.78
CA LEU A 89 -8.36 5.71 -4.16
C LEU A 89 -7.62 5.32 -2.89
N VAL A 90 -7.20 4.07 -2.80
CA VAL A 90 -6.30 3.59 -1.75
C VAL A 90 -4.92 3.38 -2.35
N LEU A 91 -3.93 4.05 -1.80
CA LEU A 91 -2.52 3.84 -2.14
C LEU A 91 -1.82 3.17 -0.96
N VAL A 92 -1.24 2.00 -1.20
CA VAL A 92 -0.54 1.21 -0.19
C VAL A 92 0.95 1.20 -0.50
N PHE A 93 1.76 1.48 0.50
CA PHE A 93 3.22 1.52 0.36
C PHE A 93 3.91 1.19 1.68
N SER A 94 5.20 0.90 1.61
CA SER A 94 6.08 0.73 2.76
C SER A 94 7.28 1.67 2.61
N GLU A 95 7.89 2.04 3.73
CA GLU A 95 9.06 2.92 3.77
C GLU A 95 10.35 2.21 3.32
N PHE A 96 10.37 0.88 3.29
CA PHE A 96 11.52 0.08 2.83
C PHE A 96 11.07 -1.13 2.00
N GLY A 97 11.97 -1.62 1.17
CA GLY A 97 11.88 -2.95 0.55
C GLY A 97 12.59 -4.01 1.37
N ARG A 98 12.65 -5.22 0.84
CA ARG A 98 13.35 -6.35 1.47
C ARG A 98 14.38 -6.94 0.52
N ARG A 99 15.51 -7.38 1.06
CA ARG A 99 16.47 -8.21 0.34
C ARG A 99 15.87 -9.58 0.00
N ILE A 100 16.39 -10.19 -1.05
CA ILE A 100 15.93 -11.50 -1.52
C ILE A 100 16.34 -12.61 -0.57
N SER A 101 17.55 -12.51 -0.03
CA SER A 101 18.15 -13.57 0.80
C SER A 101 17.66 -13.47 2.25
N GLU A 102 17.41 -14.62 2.83
CA GLU A 102 17.26 -14.77 4.28
C GLU A 102 18.59 -14.40 4.98
N ASN A 103 18.50 -13.68 6.08
CA ASN A 103 19.63 -13.35 6.92
C ASN A 103 19.90 -14.43 7.99
N GLY A 104 20.98 -14.27 8.76
CA GLY A 104 21.38 -15.25 9.77
C GLY A 104 20.41 -15.42 10.95
N SER A 105 19.35 -14.61 11.04
CA SER A 105 18.33 -14.64 12.10
C SER A 105 16.97 -15.12 11.60
N GLN A 106 16.89 -15.77 10.46
CA GLN A 106 15.65 -16.27 9.85
C GLN A 106 14.66 -15.12 9.53
N GLY A 107 15.17 -13.98 9.12
CA GLY A 107 14.43 -12.83 8.64
C GLY A 107 15.05 -12.32 7.34
N THR A 108 14.72 -11.09 6.98
CA THR A 108 15.33 -10.41 5.85
C THR A 108 15.76 -9.00 6.24
N ASP A 109 16.85 -8.52 5.65
CA ASP A 109 17.27 -7.13 5.83
C ASP A 109 16.50 -6.20 4.89
N HIS A 110 16.56 -4.88 5.16
CA HIS A 110 16.00 -3.89 4.27
C HIS A 110 16.67 -3.94 2.90
N GLY A 111 15.91 -3.75 1.86
CA GLY A 111 16.35 -3.74 0.46
C GLY A 111 15.96 -2.46 -0.28
N ALA A 112 16.57 -2.27 -1.44
CA ALA A 112 16.47 -1.03 -2.21
C ALA A 112 15.11 -0.81 -2.86
N ALA A 113 14.29 -1.84 -3.06
CA ALA A 113 13.02 -1.74 -3.73
C ALA A 113 11.92 -2.54 -3.04
N GLY A 114 10.69 -2.07 -3.19
CA GLY A 114 9.48 -2.71 -2.71
C GLY A 114 8.36 -2.59 -3.74
N ILE A 115 7.16 -2.97 -3.33
CA ILE A 115 5.96 -2.82 -4.14
C ILE A 115 5.08 -1.70 -3.59
N MET A 116 4.35 -1.05 -4.49
CA MET A 116 3.20 -0.21 -4.16
C MET A 116 1.95 -0.84 -4.75
N MET A 117 0.80 -0.65 -4.11
CA MET A 117 -0.48 -1.11 -4.62
C MET A 117 -1.47 0.06 -4.66
N ALA A 118 -2.28 0.10 -5.72
CA ALA A 118 -3.38 1.03 -5.83
C ALA A 118 -4.69 0.26 -5.98
N LEU A 119 -5.72 0.65 -5.24
CA LEU A 119 -7.06 0.07 -5.30
C LEU A 119 -8.10 1.19 -5.36
N GLY A 120 -9.17 0.94 -6.07
CA GLY A 120 -10.29 1.88 -6.22
C GLY A 120 -11.07 1.59 -7.49
N GLY A 121 -12.28 2.11 -7.61
CA GLY A 121 -13.14 1.82 -8.75
C GLY A 121 -12.62 2.38 -10.08
N LEU A 122 -11.87 3.49 -10.04
CA LEU A 122 -11.31 4.13 -11.24
C LEU A 122 -9.84 3.77 -11.49
N VAL A 123 -9.24 2.90 -10.65
CA VAL A 123 -7.88 2.42 -10.84
C VAL A 123 -7.83 1.49 -12.04
N ARG A 124 -6.93 1.75 -12.97
CA ARG A 124 -6.62 0.85 -14.07
C ARG A 124 -5.83 -0.33 -13.53
N GLY A 125 -6.51 -1.45 -13.34
CA GLY A 125 -5.89 -2.67 -12.82
C GLY A 125 -4.80 -3.19 -13.74
N GLY A 126 -3.75 -3.80 -13.15
CA GLY A 126 -2.64 -4.39 -13.89
C GLY A 126 -1.36 -4.40 -13.08
N LEU A 127 -0.31 -4.93 -13.69
CA LEU A 127 1.05 -4.89 -13.16
C LEU A 127 1.82 -3.81 -13.92
N TYR A 128 2.44 -2.90 -13.18
CA TYR A 128 3.25 -1.80 -13.69
C TYR A 128 4.71 -2.02 -13.27
N GLY A 129 5.62 -1.83 -14.20
CA GLY A 129 7.03 -2.13 -14.02
C GLY A 129 7.39 -3.56 -14.44
N THR A 130 8.64 -3.95 -14.20
CA THR A 130 9.21 -5.24 -14.60
C THR A 130 9.21 -6.20 -13.41
N ALA A 131 8.80 -7.44 -13.63
CA ALA A 131 8.88 -8.48 -12.61
C ALA A 131 10.33 -8.69 -12.17
N ALA A 132 10.58 -8.67 -10.86
CA ALA A 132 11.91 -8.94 -10.32
C ALA A 132 12.35 -10.36 -10.65
N ARG A 133 13.59 -10.51 -11.11
CA ARG A 133 14.22 -11.81 -11.30
C ARG A 133 15.00 -12.16 -10.02
N LEU A 134 14.46 -13.07 -9.25
CA LEU A 134 14.96 -13.38 -7.90
C LEU A 134 16.13 -14.38 -7.88
N ARG A 135 16.73 -14.69 -9.03
CA ARG A 135 17.91 -15.56 -9.09
C ARG A 135 19.18 -14.74 -8.86
N ASN A 136 20.04 -15.23 -7.99
CA ASN A 136 21.39 -14.70 -7.85
C ASN A 136 22.26 -15.18 -9.04
N ASP A 137 22.04 -14.59 -10.19
CA ASP A 137 22.73 -14.86 -11.44
C ASP A 137 23.53 -13.61 -11.83
N PRO A 138 24.87 -13.70 -12.03
CA PRO A 138 25.66 -12.54 -12.46
C PRO A 138 25.17 -11.90 -13.75
N ALA A 139 24.51 -12.64 -14.62
CA ALA A 139 23.86 -12.14 -15.83
C ALA A 139 22.46 -11.54 -15.57
N ASN A 140 21.98 -11.54 -14.32
CA ASN A 140 20.64 -11.08 -13.98
C ASN A 140 20.63 -9.58 -13.62
N PRO A 141 20.16 -8.72 -14.50
CA PRO A 141 20.13 -7.28 -14.26
C PRO A 141 19.08 -6.84 -13.21
N ALA A 142 18.28 -7.76 -12.65
CA ALA A 142 17.27 -7.45 -11.65
C ALA A 142 17.88 -7.25 -10.25
N LEU A 143 19.11 -7.71 -10.02
CA LEU A 143 19.82 -7.45 -8.77
C LEU A 143 20.62 -6.16 -8.90
N GLU A 144 20.50 -5.28 -7.93
CA GLU A 144 21.19 -3.99 -7.92
C GLU A 144 22.65 -4.14 -7.50
N ASN A 145 22.91 -5.10 -6.62
CA ASN A 145 24.24 -5.39 -6.10
C ASN A 145 24.40 -6.87 -5.70
N SER A 146 25.62 -7.26 -5.33
CA SER A 146 25.95 -8.62 -4.87
C SER A 146 25.29 -9.02 -3.55
N ALA A 147 24.64 -8.10 -2.84
CA ALA A 147 23.96 -8.35 -1.57
C ALA A 147 22.50 -8.82 -1.73
N GLY A 148 22.04 -9.01 -2.97
CA GLY A 148 20.70 -9.54 -3.23
C GLY A 148 19.58 -8.50 -3.18
N ASP A 149 19.90 -7.22 -3.36
CA ASP A 149 18.89 -6.17 -3.49
C ASP A 149 18.19 -6.22 -4.85
N VAL A 150 16.88 -6.07 -4.83
CA VAL A 150 16.09 -5.84 -6.04
C VAL A 150 16.33 -4.42 -6.53
N ARG A 151 16.64 -4.26 -7.83
CA ARG A 151 16.77 -2.94 -8.43
C ARG A 151 15.42 -2.23 -8.44
N HIS A 152 15.38 -0.98 -7.96
CA HIS A 152 14.22 -0.15 -8.12
C HIS A 152 14.08 0.34 -9.57
N GLU A 153 12.86 0.51 -10.03
CA GLU A 153 12.54 0.88 -11.41
C GLU A 153 11.72 2.17 -11.45
N THR A 154 10.73 2.27 -10.60
CA THR A 154 9.84 3.43 -10.53
C THR A 154 10.10 4.22 -9.26
N ASP A 155 10.39 5.51 -9.41
CA ASP A 155 10.45 6.43 -8.27
C ASP A 155 9.05 6.54 -7.65
N PHE A 156 8.92 6.29 -6.35
CA PHE A 156 7.63 6.39 -5.65
C PHE A 156 7.01 7.79 -5.76
N ARG A 157 7.84 8.85 -5.89
CA ARG A 157 7.37 10.21 -6.08
C ARG A 157 6.63 10.40 -7.42
N ALA A 158 6.97 9.61 -8.44
CA ALA A 158 6.24 9.60 -9.69
C ALA A 158 4.80 9.06 -9.52
N VAL A 159 4.62 8.04 -8.66
CA VAL A 159 3.29 7.56 -8.28
C VAL A 159 2.52 8.62 -7.50
N TYR A 160 3.18 9.30 -6.56
CA TYR A 160 2.57 10.40 -5.81
C TYR A 160 2.17 11.55 -6.74
N ALA A 161 3.02 11.93 -7.70
CA ALA A 161 2.70 12.96 -8.68
C ALA A 161 1.46 12.59 -9.49
N ARG A 162 1.32 11.33 -9.93
CA ARG A 162 0.13 10.82 -10.59
C ARG A 162 -1.13 11.03 -9.75
N VAL A 163 -1.09 10.66 -8.48
CA VAL A 163 -2.24 10.78 -7.57
C VAL A 163 -2.57 12.24 -7.27
N LEU A 164 -1.56 13.07 -7.03
CA LEU A 164 -1.75 14.50 -6.77
C LEU A 164 -2.40 15.21 -7.96
N ASP A 165 -1.86 15.03 -9.16
CA ASP A 165 -2.34 15.72 -10.35
C ASP A 165 -3.70 15.17 -10.82
N ASP A 166 -3.79 13.85 -11.05
CA ASP A 166 -4.91 13.26 -11.76
C ASP A 166 -6.09 12.92 -10.86
N TRP A 167 -5.85 12.67 -9.56
CA TRP A 167 -6.91 12.30 -8.61
C TRP A 167 -7.33 13.46 -7.71
N LEU A 168 -6.36 14.18 -7.14
CA LEU A 168 -6.65 15.25 -6.20
C LEU A 168 -6.78 16.63 -6.89
N GLY A 169 -6.35 16.75 -8.15
CA GLY A 169 -6.33 18.02 -8.89
C GLY A 169 -5.40 19.05 -8.25
N ALA A 170 -4.28 18.59 -7.70
CA ALA A 170 -3.29 19.41 -7.02
C ALA A 170 -2.02 19.54 -7.87
N ASP A 171 -1.23 20.58 -7.64
CA ASP A 171 0.06 20.77 -8.30
C ASP A 171 1.12 19.88 -7.63
N SER A 172 1.43 18.75 -8.25
CA SER A 172 2.40 17.80 -7.70
C SER A 172 3.80 18.38 -7.60
N ALA A 173 4.22 19.21 -8.56
CA ALA A 173 5.55 19.80 -8.55
C ALA A 173 5.73 20.79 -7.38
N ALA A 174 4.71 21.60 -7.11
CA ALA A 174 4.72 22.49 -5.96
C ALA A 174 4.74 21.74 -4.61
N ILE A 175 4.03 20.61 -4.52
CA ILE A 175 3.93 19.81 -3.29
C ILE A 175 5.20 18.99 -3.06
N LEU A 176 5.74 18.37 -4.10
CA LEU A 176 6.90 17.48 -4.01
C LEU A 176 8.25 18.21 -4.13
N GLY A 177 8.22 19.50 -4.48
CA GLY A 177 9.41 20.33 -4.63
C GLY A 177 10.15 20.17 -5.96
N ALA A 178 9.68 19.28 -6.86
CA ALA A 178 10.17 19.09 -8.22
C ALA A 178 9.16 18.33 -9.07
N ASP A 179 9.31 18.36 -10.38
CA ASP A 179 8.50 17.57 -11.31
C ASP A 179 8.96 16.10 -11.32
N PHE A 180 8.12 15.21 -10.78
CA PHE A 180 8.31 13.76 -10.79
C PHE A 180 7.32 13.05 -11.72
N ARG A 181 6.61 13.76 -12.57
CA ARG A 181 5.56 13.20 -13.42
C ARG A 181 6.09 12.25 -14.50
N ALA A 182 7.33 12.47 -14.95
CA ALA A 182 7.98 11.61 -15.93
C ALA A 182 8.15 10.18 -15.36
N GLY A 183 7.75 9.17 -16.13
CA GLY A 183 7.80 7.77 -15.70
C GLY A 183 6.70 7.32 -14.73
N ALA A 184 5.74 8.20 -14.42
CA ALA A 184 4.61 7.83 -13.57
C ALA A 184 3.72 6.77 -14.25
N PRO A 185 3.44 5.61 -13.59
CA PRO A 185 2.60 4.57 -14.16
C PRO A 185 1.17 5.07 -14.40
N ALA A 186 0.54 4.60 -15.47
CA ALA A 186 -0.80 5.03 -15.87
C ALA A 186 -1.89 4.29 -15.07
N ILE A 187 -1.86 4.42 -13.75
CA ILE A 187 -2.80 3.76 -12.82
C ILE A 187 -4.16 4.45 -12.71
N LEU A 188 -4.28 5.65 -13.29
CA LEU A 188 -5.50 6.46 -13.34
C LEU A 188 -5.81 6.85 -14.78
#